data_2327bad253a71f91e96b5e812c2717f6
#
_entry.id   2327bad253a71f91e96b5e812c2717f6
#
_cell.length_a   1.000
_cell.length_b   1.000
_cell.length_c   1.000
_cell.angle_alpha   90.00
_cell.angle_beta   90.00
_cell.angle_gamma   90.00
#
_symmetry.space_group_name_H-M   'P 1'
#
loop_
_entity.id
_entity.type
_entity.pdbx_description
1 polymer ?
#
loop_
_entity_poly.entity_id
_entity_poly.type
_entity_poly.pdbx_seq_one_letter_code
_entity_poly.pdbx_strand_id
1 'polypeptide(L)'
;MPSIIEKLNRFGEIELSRMQDIGGLRIVVHTIDDIKKVHDRLLRKTSTLSLSNEKDYINTDGPKTDGYRSVHMIFKYKSKKHPELAQYNIEIQIRTQLQHCWGTTVETLGMIDKESYKTGKGEFKTKRFLLLVSALFALKEKTKIPDALAKVSPLEISKEIEDIDNELNITRKLQGVVVSIVEKKVNPDDYYYVLELTVKDVGKSNIKIMSFKVGTDSLAEDFYRFREQETQNLKNVSVLMIRSDKFINIKSEYPNYFLDAQKFIKELKDVIEKVKKAKSK
;
A
#
# COMPACT_ATOMS: atom_id res chain seq x y z
N MET A 1 -7.82 -6.62 -12.23
CA MET A 1 -8.48 -7.92 -12.52
C MET A 1 -7.73 -9.10 -11.88
N PRO A 2 -6.41 -9.36 -12.06
CA PRO A 2 -5.76 -10.54 -11.47
C PRO A 2 -5.98 -10.68 -9.98
N SER A 3 -5.94 -9.60 -9.21
CA SER A 3 -6.17 -9.63 -7.75
C SER A 3 -7.58 -10.06 -7.35
N ILE A 4 -8.60 -9.75 -8.16
CA ILE A 4 -9.99 -10.20 -7.93
C ILE A 4 -10.09 -11.70 -8.23
N ILE A 5 -9.54 -12.15 -9.37
CA ILE A 5 -9.51 -13.55 -9.76
C ILE A 5 -8.73 -14.39 -8.74
N GLU A 6 -7.59 -13.90 -8.28
CA GLU A 6 -6.80 -14.57 -7.24
C GLU A 6 -7.57 -14.70 -5.92
N LYS A 7 -8.31 -13.66 -5.51
CA LYS A 7 -9.18 -13.73 -4.33
C LYS A 7 -10.33 -14.72 -4.51
N LEU A 8 -11.00 -14.70 -5.66
CA LEU A 8 -12.07 -15.66 -5.95
C LEU A 8 -11.55 -17.11 -5.95
N ASN A 9 -10.37 -17.34 -6.54
CA ASN A 9 -9.75 -18.67 -6.55
C ASN A 9 -9.28 -19.11 -5.15
N ARG A 10 -8.82 -18.18 -4.32
CA ARG A 10 -8.30 -18.47 -2.97
C ARG A 10 -9.42 -18.78 -1.97
N PHE A 11 -10.57 -18.17 -2.14
CA PHE A 11 -11.70 -18.27 -1.21
C PHE A 11 -12.91 -18.96 -1.84
N GLY A 12 -12.74 -19.75 -2.87
CA GLY A 12 -13.62 -20.68 -3.61
C GLY A 12 -15.15 -20.52 -3.56
N GLU A 13 -15.69 -19.86 -2.54
CA GLU A 13 -17.12 -19.67 -2.29
C GLU A 13 -17.51 -18.18 -2.18
N ILE A 14 -16.61 -17.25 -2.45
CA ILE A 14 -16.94 -15.82 -2.36
C ILE A 14 -17.52 -15.37 -3.70
N GLU A 15 -18.80 -15.00 -3.69
CA GLU A 15 -19.42 -14.30 -4.81
C GLU A 15 -18.82 -12.90 -4.96
N LEU A 16 -18.68 -12.41 -6.19
CA LEU A 16 -18.20 -11.07 -6.49
C LEU A 16 -18.99 -9.98 -5.72
N SER A 17 -20.31 -10.19 -5.56
CA SER A 17 -21.21 -9.31 -4.79
C SER A 17 -20.85 -9.18 -3.30
N ARG A 18 -20.14 -10.16 -2.75
CA ARG A 18 -19.71 -10.18 -1.35
C ARG A 18 -18.32 -9.59 -1.14
N MET A 19 -17.59 -9.29 -2.20
CA MET A 19 -16.28 -8.63 -2.06
C MET A 19 -16.44 -7.24 -1.45
N GLN A 20 -15.63 -6.95 -0.44
CA GLN A 20 -15.72 -5.69 0.33
C GLN A 20 -14.90 -4.56 -0.28
N ASP A 21 -14.00 -4.86 -1.21
CA ASP A 21 -13.00 -3.96 -1.76
C ASP A 21 -13.04 -3.86 -3.31
N ILE A 22 -14.20 -4.08 -3.92
CA ILE A 22 -14.41 -3.83 -5.36
C ILE A 22 -14.22 -2.34 -5.66
N GLY A 23 -14.82 -1.47 -4.84
CA GLY A 23 -14.54 -0.03 -4.83
C GLY A 23 -13.72 0.30 -3.59
N GLY A 24 -12.54 0.90 -3.77
CA GLY A 24 -11.65 1.22 -2.67
C GLY A 24 -11.10 2.64 -2.73
N LEU A 25 -11.03 3.29 -1.57
CA LEU A 25 -10.39 4.58 -1.37
C LEU A 25 -9.31 4.46 -0.29
N ARG A 26 -8.21 5.18 -0.47
CA ARG A 26 -7.19 5.31 0.55
C ARG A 26 -6.99 6.77 0.92
N ILE A 27 -7.10 7.06 2.21
CA ILE A 27 -6.85 8.38 2.79
C ILE A 27 -5.58 8.29 3.60
N VAL A 28 -4.58 9.10 3.24
CA VAL A 28 -3.30 9.16 3.96
C VAL A 28 -3.21 10.50 4.67
N VAL A 29 -3.03 10.45 5.98
CA VAL A 29 -2.99 11.63 6.86
C VAL A 29 -1.64 11.72 7.58
N HIS A 30 -1.40 12.82 8.30
CA HIS A 30 -0.12 13.05 8.97
C HIS A 30 -0.02 12.36 10.34
N THR A 31 -1.09 12.38 11.12
CA THR A 31 -1.09 11.96 12.52
C THR A 31 -2.21 10.96 12.83
N ILE A 32 -2.10 10.27 13.97
CA ILE A 32 -3.18 9.40 14.51
C ILE A 32 -4.43 10.23 14.83
N ASP A 33 -4.27 11.45 15.32
CA ASP A 33 -5.41 12.34 15.59
C ASP A 33 -6.15 12.72 14.31
N ASP A 34 -5.45 12.87 13.19
CA ASP A 34 -6.09 13.12 11.90
C ASP A 34 -6.85 11.89 11.40
N ILE A 35 -6.37 10.66 11.66
CA ILE A 35 -7.16 9.44 11.41
C ILE A 35 -8.52 9.55 12.12
N LYS A 36 -8.51 9.89 13.42
CA LYS A 36 -9.73 10.04 14.21
C LYS A 36 -10.68 11.09 13.63
N LYS A 37 -10.15 12.26 13.25
CA LYS A 37 -10.95 13.32 12.62
C LYS A 37 -11.63 12.87 11.31
N VAL A 38 -10.88 12.17 10.45
CA VAL A 38 -11.40 11.62 9.19
C VAL A 38 -12.44 10.55 9.47
N HIS A 39 -12.16 9.61 10.37
CA HIS A 39 -13.07 8.57 10.80
C HIS A 39 -14.41 9.16 11.30
N ASP A 40 -14.36 10.09 12.25
CA ASP A 40 -15.54 10.73 12.84
C ASP A 40 -16.35 11.50 11.76
N ARG A 41 -15.66 12.09 10.77
CA ARG A 41 -16.32 12.77 9.65
C ARG A 41 -17.03 11.77 8.73
N LEU A 42 -16.45 10.62 8.47
CA LEU A 42 -17.07 9.57 7.64
C LEU A 42 -18.27 8.92 8.33
N LEU A 43 -18.28 8.85 9.66
CA LEU A 43 -19.42 8.33 10.43
C LEU A 43 -20.63 9.29 10.45
N ARG A 44 -20.43 10.58 10.17
CA ARG A 44 -21.55 11.51 10.07
C ARG A 44 -22.46 11.06 8.94
N LYS A 45 -23.77 11.01 9.23
CA LYS A 45 -24.78 10.52 8.29
C LYS A 45 -24.64 11.19 6.92
N THR A 46 -24.33 10.38 5.92
CA THR A 46 -24.45 10.76 4.51
C THR A 46 -25.70 10.08 3.95
N SER A 47 -26.39 10.73 3.01
CA SER A 47 -27.57 10.15 2.36
C SER A 47 -27.22 8.97 1.44
N THR A 48 -25.92 8.81 1.10
CA THR A 48 -25.46 7.90 0.06
C THR A 48 -24.58 6.74 0.58
N LEU A 49 -24.06 6.84 1.81
CA LEU A 49 -23.19 5.81 2.39
C LEU A 49 -23.73 5.37 3.76
N SER A 50 -23.71 4.08 4.06
CA SER A 50 -23.96 3.55 5.39
C SER A 50 -22.85 2.59 5.80
N LEU A 51 -22.26 2.81 6.98
CA LEU A 51 -21.25 1.92 7.52
C LEU A 51 -21.83 0.51 7.68
N SER A 52 -21.14 -0.48 7.16
CA SER A 52 -21.49 -1.90 7.21
C SER A 52 -20.56 -2.69 8.13
N ASN A 53 -19.27 -2.36 8.11
CA ASN A 53 -18.26 -3.02 8.93
C ASN A 53 -17.07 -2.07 9.15
N GLU A 54 -16.33 -2.31 10.23
CA GLU A 54 -15.12 -1.56 10.56
C GLU A 54 -14.08 -2.48 11.18
N LYS A 55 -12.80 -2.20 10.89
CA LYS A 55 -11.62 -2.83 11.50
C LYS A 55 -10.56 -1.79 11.80
N ASP A 56 -10.22 -1.65 13.06
CA ASP A 56 -9.14 -0.77 13.51
C ASP A 56 -7.87 -1.59 13.82
N TYR A 57 -7.07 -1.84 12.80
CA TYR A 57 -5.78 -2.52 12.94
C TYR A 57 -4.67 -1.63 13.53
N ILE A 58 -5.03 -0.46 14.07
CA ILE A 58 -4.08 0.43 14.76
C ILE A 58 -4.17 0.22 16.26
N ASN A 59 -5.38 0.21 16.81
CA ASN A 59 -5.60 0.17 18.26
C ASN A 59 -6.59 -0.93 18.68
N THR A 60 -7.84 -0.87 18.26
CA THR A 60 -8.92 -1.74 18.80
C THR A 60 -8.69 -3.20 18.44
N ASP A 61 -8.67 -3.54 17.15
CA ASP A 61 -8.35 -4.89 16.69
C ASP A 61 -6.84 -5.20 16.83
N GLY A 62 -6.01 -4.15 16.85
CA GLY A 62 -4.56 -4.22 16.88
C GLY A 62 -3.93 -4.58 15.54
N PRO A 63 -2.60 -4.40 15.40
CA PRO A 63 -1.87 -4.73 14.18
C PRO A 63 -2.08 -6.18 13.76
N LYS A 64 -2.14 -6.43 12.46
CA LYS A 64 -2.16 -7.80 11.95
C LYS A 64 -0.86 -8.54 12.29
N THR A 65 -0.90 -9.87 12.20
CA THR A 65 0.26 -10.73 12.50
C THR A 65 1.49 -10.48 11.63
N ASP A 66 1.31 -9.89 10.45
CA ASP A 66 2.37 -9.45 9.56
C ASP A 66 2.89 -8.03 9.85
N GLY A 67 2.28 -7.33 10.80
CA GLY A 67 2.62 -5.95 11.16
C GLY A 67 1.78 -4.88 10.44
N TYR A 68 0.81 -5.26 9.61
CA TYR A 68 -0.04 -4.30 8.90
C TYR A 68 -0.90 -3.48 9.86
N ARG A 69 -0.98 -2.15 9.62
CA ARG A 69 -1.77 -1.19 10.42
C ARG A 69 -2.55 -0.24 9.52
N SER A 70 -3.84 -0.10 9.76
CA SER A 70 -4.75 0.82 9.06
C SER A 70 -6.12 0.77 9.73
N VAL A 71 -6.93 1.80 9.60
CA VAL A 71 -8.38 1.71 9.82
C VAL A 71 -9.05 1.37 8.49
N HIS A 72 -9.91 0.35 8.50
CA HIS A 72 -10.73 -0.08 7.36
C HIS A 72 -12.19 0.16 7.69
N MET A 73 -12.87 0.94 6.88
CA MET A 73 -14.30 1.20 6.98
C MET A 73 -14.98 0.70 5.71
N ILE A 74 -15.94 -0.21 5.86
CA ILE A 74 -16.70 -0.77 4.74
C ILE A 74 -18.07 -0.12 4.73
N PHE A 75 -18.37 0.59 3.66
CA PHE A 75 -19.64 1.25 3.46
C PHE A 75 -20.46 0.55 2.38
N LYS A 76 -21.77 0.46 2.59
CA LYS A 76 -22.74 0.16 1.54
C LYS A 76 -23.15 1.45 0.85
N TYR A 77 -23.05 1.44 -0.48
CA TYR A 77 -23.52 2.55 -1.30
C TYR A 77 -25.05 2.55 -1.37
N LYS A 78 -25.65 3.70 -1.16
CA LYS A 78 -27.10 3.92 -1.25
C LYS A 78 -27.35 5.12 -2.14
N SER A 79 -27.81 4.91 -3.36
CA SER A 79 -28.18 6.00 -4.25
C SER A 79 -29.56 5.76 -4.85
N LYS A 80 -30.42 6.79 -4.81
CA LYS A 80 -31.70 6.80 -5.52
C LYS A 80 -31.50 6.95 -7.04
N LYS A 81 -30.39 7.56 -7.47
CA LYS A 81 -30.07 7.75 -8.90
C LYS A 81 -29.52 6.48 -9.56
N HIS A 82 -28.86 5.61 -8.78
CA HIS A 82 -28.20 4.40 -9.26
C HIS A 82 -28.50 3.23 -8.32
N PRO A 83 -29.78 2.79 -8.26
CA PRO A 83 -30.19 1.70 -7.36
C PRO A 83 -29.50 0.37 -7.66
N GLU A 84 -29.07 0.16 -8.91
CA GLU A 84 -28.30 -1.00 -9.34
C GLU A 84 -26.94 -1.14 -8.66
N LEU A 85 -26.39 -0.03 -8.15
CA LEU A 85 -25.11 -0.01 -7.41
C LEU A 85 -25.28 -0.16 -5.90
N ALA A 86 -26.52 -0.17 -5.39
CA ALA A 86 -26.80 -0.14 -3.95
C ALA A 86 -26.29 -1.37 -3.17
N GLN A 87 -25.97 -2.48 -3.85
CA GLN A 87 -25.47 -3.70 -3.24
C GLN A 87 -23.95 -3.72 -3.08
N TYR A 88 -23.21 -2.82 -3.74
CA TYR A 88 -21.77 -2.83 -3.71
C TYR A 88 -21.21 -2.20 -2.44
N ASN A 89 -20.10 -2.80 -1.97
CA ASN A 89 -19.35 -2.27 -0.85
C ASN A 89 -18.23 -1.35 -1.36
N ILE A 90 -17.96 -0.32 -0.55
CA ILE A 90 -16.83 0.60 -0.76
C ILE A 90 -15.95 0.51 0.48
N GLU A 91 -14.71 0.07 0.30
CA GLU A 91 -13.71 0.08 1.37
C GLU A 91 -13.01 1.43 1.42
N ILE A 92 -12.99 2.08 2.60
CA ILE A 92 -12.18 3.26 2.85
C ILE A 92 -11.07 2.87 3.83
N GLN A 93 -9.82 2.94 3.40
CA GLN A 93 -8.64 2.70 4.20
C GLN A 93 -8.07 4.03 4.66
N ILE A 94 -7.92 4.23 5.99
CA ILE A 94 -7.33 5.43 6.56
C ILE A 94 -6.00 5.05 7.21
N ARG A 95 -4.92 5.74 6.83
CA ARG A 95 -3.55 5.47 7.31
C ARG A 95 -2.82 6.76 7.61
N THR A 96 -1.86 6.71 8.51
CA THR A 96 -0.83 7.75 8.58
C THR A 96 0.17 7.59 7.41
N GLN A 97 0.97 8.64 7.18
CA GLN A 97 2.07 8.57 6.23
C GLN A 97 3.08 7.47 6.59
N LEU A 98 3.29 7.22 7.88
CA LEU A 98 4.22 6.20 8.36
C LEU A 98 3.70 4.78 8.07
N GLN A 99 2.42 4.52 8.34
CA GLN A 99 1.75 3.26 8.01
C GLN A 99 1.69 3.04 6.49
N HIS A 100 1.45 4.10 5.73
CA HIS A 100 1.46 4.04 4.26
C HIS A 100 2.85 3.70 3.73
N CYS A 101 3.88 4.38 4.22
CA CYS A 101 5.27 4.15 3.86
C CYS A 101 5.70 2.69 4.15
N TRP A 102 5.31 2.13 5.29
CA TRP A 102 5.55 0.72 5.60
C TRP A 102 4.87 -0.20 4.59
N GLY A 103 3.57 0.02 4.30
CA GLY A 103 2.83 -0.80 3.35
C GLY A 103 3.42 -0.77 1.93
N THR A 104 3.85 0.42 1.47
CA THR A 104 4.55 0.60 0.19
C THR A 104 5.86 -0.17 0.16
N THR A 105 6.60 -0.17 1.27
CA THR A 105 7.87 -0.90 1.38
C THR A 105 7.66 -2.42 1.30
N VAL A 106 6.59 -2.94 1.90
CA VAL A 106 6.22 -4.37 1.77
C VAL A 106 6.01 -4.74 0.30
N GLU A 107 5.27 -3.92 -0.44
CA GLU A 107 5.03 -4.13 -1.87
C GLU A 107 6.33 -4.03 -2.69
N THR A 108 7.16 -3.04 -2.40
CA THR A 108 8.45 -2.83 -3.07
C THR A 108 9.40 -4.01 -2.87
N LEU A 109 9.55 -4.47 -1.62
CA LEU A 109 10.38 -5.66 -1.33
C LEU A 109 9.83 -6.91 -2.01
N GLY A 110 8.50 -7.06 -2.04
CA GLY A 110 7.86 -8.15 -2.77
C GLY A 110 8.22 -8.18 -4.25
N MET A 111 8.27 -7.00 -4.89
CA MET A 111 8.69 -6.89 -6.29
C MET A 111 10.19 -7.19 -6.48
N ILE A 112 11.05 -6.68 -5.59
CA ILE A 112 12.51 -6.91 -5.65
C ILE A 112 12.82 -8.40 -5.49
N ASP A 113 12.25 -9.02 -4.45
CA ASP A 113 12.52 -10.42 -4.10
C ASP A 113 11.68 -11.41 -4.93
N LYS A 114 10.78 -10.90 -5.80
CA LYS A 114 9.80 -11.69 -6.60
C LYS A 114 8.90 -12.56 -5.71
N GLU A 115 8.54 -12.03 -4.53
CA GLU A 115 7.77 -12.70 -3.51
C GLU A 115 6.47 -11.94 -3.18
N SER A 116 5.53 -12.59 -2.51
CA SER A 116 4.27 -11.99 -2.09
C SER A 116 4.18 -11.85 -0.58
N TYR A 117 4.95 -10.93 0.00
CA TYR A 117 4.96 -10.68 1.45
C TYR A 117 3.57 -10.30 1.97
N LYS A 118 2.80 -9.55 1.18
CA LYS A 118 1.42 -9.15 1.50
C LYS A 118 0.47 -10.35 1.70
N THR A 119 0.75 -11.49 1.09
CA THR A 119 -0.04 -12.72 1.24
C THR A 119 0.59 -13.72 2.21
N GLY A 120 1.61 -13.31 2.96
CA GLY A 120 2.32 -14.14 3.93
C GLY A 120 3.37 -15.08 3.32
N LYS A 121 3.54 -15.07 1.98
CA LYS A 121 4.60 -15.81 1.30
C LYS A 121 5.94 -15.07 1.41
N GLY A 122 7.02 -15.72 1.05
CA GLY A 122 8.36 -15.14 1.02
C GLY A 122 9.22 -15.48 2.22
N GLU A 123 10.44 -14.97 2.19
CA GLU A 123 11.52 -15.28 3.12
C GLU A 123 11.16 -14.85 4.55
N PHE A 124 11.40 -15.76 5.52
CA PHE A 124 11.00 -15.57 6.92
C PHE A 124 11.66 -14.34 7.56
N LYS A 125 12.97 -14.16 7.37
CA LYS A 125 13.69 -13.04 8.00
C LYS A 125 13.25 -11.68 7.45
N THR A 126 12.93 -11.60 6.16
CA THR A 126 12.37 -10.36 5.58
C THR A 126 10.99 -10.04 6.18
N LYS A 127 10.13 -11.04 6.36
CA LYS A 127 8.83 -10.85 7.06
C LYS A 127 9.03 -10.44 8.51
N ARG A 128 9.99 -11.04 9.19
CA ARG A 128 10.36 -10.68 10.57
C ARG A 128 10.85 -9.24 10.66
N PHE A 129 11.73 -8.82 9.76
CA PHE A 129 12.19 -7.43 9.66
C PHE A 129 11.01 -6.45 9.53
N LEU A 130 10.08 -6.73 8.60
CA LEU A 130 8.91 -5.87 8.37
C LEU A 130 8.01 -5.79 9.61
N LEU A 131 7.78 -6.89 10.33
CA LEU A 131 7.03 -6.93 11.58
C LEU A 131 7.70 -6.10 12.68
N LEU A 132 9.02 -6.23 12.84
CA LEU A 132 9.81 -5.48 13.83
C LEU A 132 9.77 -3.97 13.53
N VAL A 133 9.92 -3.58 12.26
CA VAL A 133 9.82 -2.17 11.85
C VAL A 133 8.42 -1.62 12.12
N SER A 134 7.37 -2.40 11.84
CA SER A 134 6.01 -1.97 12.17
C SER A 134 5.83 -1.71 13.67
N ALA A 135 6.43 -2.54 14.53
CA ALA A 135 6.39 -2.34 15.98
C ALA A 135 7.09 -1.03 16.41
N LEU A 136 8.28 -0.74 15.86
CA LEU A 136 8.96 0.54 16.15
C LEU A 136 8.16 1.76 15.66
N PHE A 137 7.51 1.64 14.50
CA PHE A 137 6.64 2.69 13.98
C PHE A 137 5.39 2.87 14.85
N ALA A 138 4.81 1.77 15.38
CA ALA A 138 3.70 1.84 16.32
C ALA A 138 4.10 2.55 17.62
N LEU A 139 5.28 2.25 18.16
CA LEU A 139 5.84 2.96 19.33
C LEU A 139 6.01 4.45 19.08
N LYS A 140 6.53 4.85 17.89
CA LYS A 140 6.65 6.25 17.51
C LYS A 140 5.31 6.96 17.44
N GLU A 141 4.27 6.27 16.96
CA GLU A 141 2.90 6.78 16.87
C GLU A 141 2.12 6.65 18.19
N LYS A 142 2.69 6.04 19.22
CA LYS A 142 2.04 5.74 20.51
C LYS A 142 0.76 4.92 20.34
N THR A 143 0.79 3.93 19.47
CA THR A 143 -0.30 3.02 19.16
C THR A 143 0.03 1.59 19.60
N LYS A 144 -0.95 0.68 19.51
CA LYS A 144 -0.75 -0.73 19.86
C LYS A 144 0.32 -1.35 18.95
N ILE A 145 1.27 -2.07 19.57
CA ILE A 145 2.29 -2.85 18.87
C ILE A 145 1.76 -4.26 18.56
N PRO A 146 2.32 -4.98 17.58
CA PRO A 146 1.96 -6.37 17.32
C PRO A 146 2.08 -7.24 18.56
N ASP A 147 1.07 -8.07 18.85
CA ASP A 147 1.01 -8.88 20.08
C ASP A 147 2.22 -9.80 20.26
N ALA A 148 2.78 -10.33 19.14
CA ALA A 148 3.99 -11.15 19.14
C ALA A 148 5.23 -10.42 19.69
N LEU A 149 5.21 -9.09 19.78
CA LEU A 149 6.30 -8.24 20.24
C LEU A 149 5.98 -7.48 21.53
N ALA A 150 4.81 -7.72 22.15
CA ALA A 150 4.33 -6.97 23.31
C ALA A 150 5.27 -7.03 24.51
N LYS A 151 6.07 -8.09 24.63
CA LYS A 151 7.02 -8.32 25.74
C LYS A 151 8.49 -8.06 25.33
N VAL A 152 8.74 -7.66 24.09
CA VAL A 152 10.09 -7.41 23.59
C VAL A 152 10.41 -5.92 23.74
N SER A 153 11.56 -5.61 24.32
CA SER A 153 11.94 -4.22 24.51
C SER A 153 12.24 -3.51 23.18
N PRO A 154 12.02 -2.20 23.07
CA PRO A 154 12.34 -1.44 21.85
C PRO A 154 13.79 -1.57 21.42
N LEU A 155 14.70 -1.76 22.38
CA LEU A 155 16.13 -1.93 22.12
C LEU A 155 16.42 -3.29 21.48
N GLU A 156 15.82 -4.38 21.99
CA GLU A 156 15.95 -5.71 21.41
C GLU A 156 15.37 -5.74 19.99
N ILE A 157 14.19 -5.09 19.78
CA ILE A 157 13.61 -4.93 18.45
C ILE A 157 14.58 -4.21 17.52
N SER A 158 15.18 -3.10 17.96
CA SER A 158 16.12 -2.32 17.14
C SER A 158 17.36 -3.12 16.79
N LYS A 159 17.91 -3.89 17.74
CA LYS A 159 19.07 -4.75 17.52
C LYS A 159 18.76 -5.87 16.52
N GLU A 160 17.63 -6.55 16.67
CA GLU A 160 17.21 -7.60 15.75
C GLU A 160 17.01 -7.07 14.32
N ILE A 161 16.46 -5.84 14.17
CA ILE A 161 16.38 -5.18 12.87
C ILE A 161 17.75 -4.98 12.23
N GLU A 162 18.71 -4.48 13.01
CA GLU A 162 20.07 -4.23 12.51
C GLU A 162 20.77 -5.57 12.13
N ASP A 163 20.59 -6.61 12.95
CA ASP A 163 21.18 -7.93 12.68
C ASP A 163 20.61 -8.52 11.36
N ILE A 164 19.29 -8.45 11.16
CA ILE A 164 18.67 -8.92 9.91
C ILE A 164 19.07 -8.04 8.73
N ASP A 165 19.14 -6.72 8.89
CA ASP A 165 19.54 -5.82 7.81
C ASP A 165 20.98 -6.03 7.39
N ASN A 166 21.89 -6.28 8.34
CA ASN A 166 23.30 -6.63 8.07
C ASN A 166 23.43 -7.95 7.28
N GLU A 167 22.56 -8.92 7.55
CA GLU A 167 22.56 -10.20 6.84
C GLU A 167 21.95 -10.11 5.44
N LEU A 168 20.77 -9.48 5.32
CA LEU A 168 19.96 -9.49 4.09
C LEU A 168 20.14 -8.23 3.23
N ASN A 169 20.81 -7.20 3.74
CA ASN A 169 21.01 -5.90 3.08
C ASN A 169 19.68 -5.24 2.63
N ILE A 170 18.62 -5.35 3.43
CA ILE A 170 17.27 -4.88 3.06
C ILE A 170 17.28 -3.37 2.82
N THR A 171 17.86 -2.59 3.73
CA THR A 171 17.93 -1.13 3.56
C THR A 171 18.76 -0.74 2.34
N ARG A 172 19.84 -1.48 2.02
CA ARG A 172 20.65 -1.27 0.83
C ARG A 172 19.87 -1.60 -0.45
N LYS A 173 19.11 -2.71 -0.45
CA LYS A 173 18.19 -3.04 -1.57
C LYS A 173 17.19 -1.89 -1.82
N LEU A 174 16.58 -1.37 -0.75
CA LEU A 174 15.65 -0.26 -0.83
C LEU A 174 16.30 1.06 -1.26
N GLN A 175 17.52 1.36 -0.79
CA GLN A 175 18.28 2.55 -1.22
C GLN A 175 18.63 2.52 -2.70
N GLY A 176 18.89 1.34 -3.22
CA GLY A 176 19.18 1.13 -4.63
C GLY A 176 17.96 1.30 -5.55
N VAL A 177 16.74 1.43 -5.01
CA VAL A 177 15.55 1.62 -5.83
C VAL A 177 15.52 3.03 -6.40
N VAL A 178 16.05 3.17 -7.61
CA VAL A 178 15.97 4.38 -8.43
C VAL A 178 14.95 4.15 -9.52
N VAL A 179 13.90 4.95 -9.51
CA VAL A 179 12.87 4.89 -10.56
C VAL A 179 13.28 5.79 -11.72
N SER A 180 13.51 5.19 -12.87
CA SER A 180 13.79 5.90 -14.11
C SER A 180 12.59 5.82 -15.05
N ILE A 181 12.12 6.97 -15.52
CA ILE A 181 11.12 7.01 -16.60
C ILE A 181 11.86 6.75 -17.89
N VAL A 182 11.75 5.54 -18.43
CA VAL A 182 12.45 5.12 -19.65
C VAL A 182 11.68 5.41 -20.92
N GLU A 183 10.35 5.52 -20.82
CA GLU A 183 9.48 5.84 -21.93
C GLU A 183 8.33 6.72 -21.44
N LYS A 184 8.18 7.87 -22.08
CA LYS A 184 7.11 8.81 -21.75
C LYS A 184 6.47 9.29 -23.06
N LYS A 185 5.30 8.74 -23.38
CA LYS A 185 4.44 9.22 -24.48
C LYS A 185 3.23 9.90 -23.86
N VAL A 186 3.39 11.16 -23.46
CA VAL A 186 2.39 11.91 -22.70
C VAL A 186 2.16 13.25 -23.37
N ASN A 187 0.88 13.55 -23.66
CA ASN A 187 0.45 14.88 -24.03
C ASN A 187 -0.14 15.61 -22.82
N PRO A 188 0.02 16.93 -22.71
CA PRO A 188 -0.54 17.70 -21.58
C PRO A 188 -2.06 17.60 -21.43
N ASP A 189 -2.78 17.36 -22.55
CA ASP A 189 -4.24 17.28 -22.60
C ASP A 189 -4.78 15.85 -22.47
N ASP A 190 -3.90 14.87 -22.23
CA ASP A 190 -4.31 13.49 -22.05
C ASP A 190 -4.87 13.30 -20.64
N TYR A 191 -5.79 12.34 -20.52
CA TYR A 191 -6.59 12.14 -19.31
C TYR A 191 -6.46 10.74 -18.71
N TYR A 192 -6.14 9.75 -19.54
CA TYR A 192 -5.89 8.37 -19.11
C TYR A 192 -4.42 8.05 -19.26
N TYR A 193 -3.88 7.36 -18.29
CA TYR A 193 -2.48 6.98 -18.25
C TYR A 193 -2.36 5.50 -17.91
N VAL A 194 -1.63 4.75 -18.71
CA VAL A 194 -1.21 3.38 -18.40
C VAL A 194 0.26 3.43 -18.00
N LEU A 195 0.51 3.03 -16.75
CA LEU A 195 1.84 2.94 -16.17
C LEU A 195 2.26 1.48 -16.07
N GLU A 196 3.44 1.16 -16.58
CA GLU A 196 4.08 -0.13 -16.41
C GLU A 196 5.36 0.04 -15.62
N LEU A 197 5.35 -0.44 -14.38
CA LEU A 197 6.52 -0.48 -13.52
C LEU A 197 7.21 -1.82 -13.68
N THR A 198 8.48 -1.81 -14.01
CA THR A 198 9.35 -2.98 -14.02
C THR A 198 10.46 -2.81 -13.00
N VAL A 199 10.51 -3.68 -12.00
CA VAL A 199 11.62 -3.74 -11.05
C VAL A 199 12.70 -4.63 -11.65
N LYS A 200 13.87 -4.04 -11.91
CA LYS A 200 15.08 -4.76 -12.36
C LYS A 200 15.92 -5.17 -11.14
N ASP A 201 17.00 -5.89 -11.39
CA ASP A 201 17.91 -6.34 -10.33
C ASP A 201 18.34 -5.18 -9.41
N VAL A 202 18.63 -5.53 -8.18
CA VAL A 202 18.97 -4.67 -7.04
C VAL A 202 18.99 -3.17 -7.35
N GLY A 203 17.84 -2.53 -7.10
CA GLY A 203 17.80 -1.10 -6.97
C GLY A 203 17.44 -0.28 -8.20
N LYS A 204 17.15 -0.88 -9.34
CA LYS A 204 16.73 -0.14 -10.54
C LYS A 204 15.31 -0.51 -10.93
N SER A 205 14.46 0.49 -11.07
CA SER A 205 13.09 0.33 -11.56
C SER A 205 12.86 1.26 -12.74
N ASN A 206 12.17 0.74 -13.74
CA ASN A 206 11.79 1.49 -14.92
C ASN A 206 10.28 1.70 -14.91
N ILE A 207 9.84 2.91 -15.25
CA ILE A 207 8.43 3.18 -15.55
C ILE A 207 8.31 3.55 -17.02
N LYS A 208 7.40 2.86 -17.69
CA LYS A 208 6.87 3.29 -18.97
C LYS A 208 5.51 3.94 -18.74
N ILE A 209 5.29 5.08 -19.37
CA ILE A 209 4.02 5.81 -19.24
C ILE A 209 3.49 6.05 -20.65
N MET A 210 2.26 5.62 -20.88
CA MET A 210 1.51 5.89 -22.08
C MET A 210 0.22 6.63 -21.71
N SER A 211 -0.09 7.70 -22.40
CA SER A 211 -1.29 8.50 -22.16
C SER A 211 -2.27 8.44 -23.31
N PHE A 212 -3.53 8.68 -23.01
CA PHE A 212 -4.65 8.62 -23.93
C PHE A 212 -5.56 9.82 -23.72
N LYS A 213 -6.11 10.33 -24.82
CA LYS A 213 -6.98 11.52 -24.83
C LYS A 213 -8.32 11.26 -24.16
N VAL A 214 -8.97 12.32 -23.74
CA VAL A 214 -10.39 12.30 -23.34
C VAL A 214 -11.22 11.72 -24.49
N GLY A 215 -12.14 10.80 -24.17
CA GLY A 215 -13.00 10.14 -25.15
C GLY A 215 -12.40 8.91 -25.82
N THR A 216 -11.19 8.49 -25.42
CA THR A 216 -10.57 7.23 -25.89
C THR A 216 -10.49 6.19 -24.77
N ASP A 217 -11.51 6.13 -23.91
CA ASP A 217 -11.57 5.25 -22.75
C ASP A 217 -11.37 3.78 -23.13
N SER A 218 -12.05 3.33 -24.19
CA SER A 218 -11.96 1.94 -24.68
C SER A 218 -10.53 1.59 -25.13
N LEU A 219 -9.83 2.50 -25.82
CA LEU A 219 -8.45 2.28 -26.25
C LEU A 219 -7.49 2.17 -25.05
N ALA A 220 -7.68 3.01 -24.03
CA ALA A 220 -6.88 2.95 -22.82
C ALA A 220 -7.12 1.65 -22.05
N GLU A 221 -8.39 1.22 -21.95
CA GLU A 221 -8.76 -0.06 -21.31
C GLU A 221 -8.23 -1.26 -22.07
N ASP A 222 -8.35 -1.29 -23.40
CA ASP A 222 -7.85 -2.39 -24.23
C ASP A 222 -6.34 -2.50 -24.15
N PHE A 223 -5.64 -1.36 -24.17
CA PHE A 223 -4.19 -1.34 -23.99
C PHE A 223 -3.79 -1.79 -22.59
N TYR A 224 -4.50 -1.36 -21.54
CA TYR A 224 -4.27 -1.81 -20.18
C TYR A 224 -4.46 -3.33 -20.06
N ARG A 225 -5.57 -3.88 -20.57
CA ARG A 225 -5.87 -5.32 -20.57
C ARG A 225 -4.80 -6.11 -21.31
N PHE A 226 -4.39 -5.63 -22.49
CA PHE A 226 -3.33 -6.27 -23.25
C PHE A 226 -2.03 -6.33 -22.45
N ARG A 227 -1.59 -5.22 -21.85
CA ARG A 227 -0.37 -5.19 -21.03
C ARG A 227 -0.48 -6.05 -19.78
N GLU A 228 -1.64 -6.04 -19.13
CA GLU A 228 -1.90 -6.88 -17.96
C GLU A 228 -1.80 -8.37 -18.30
N GLN A 229 -2.32 -8.80 -19.45
CA GLN A 229 -2.20 -10.18 -19.92
C GLN A 229 -0.76 -10.57 -20.26
N GLU A 230 -0.05 -9.73 -21.00
CA GLU A 230 1.35 -9.96 -21.35
C GLU A 230 2.26 -10.08 -20.14
N THR A 231 1.94 -9.37 -19.06
CA THR A 231 2.80 -9.30 -17.88
C THR A 231 2.32 -10.15 -16.70
N GLN A 232 1.18 -10.85 -16.81
CA GLN A 232 0.54 -11.58 -15.70
C GLN A 232 1.42 -12.61 -15.01
N ASN A 233 2.38 -13.20 -15.73
CA ASN A 233 3.32 -14.18 -15.19
C ASN A 233 4.66 -13.56 -14.70
N LEU A 234 4.82 -12.24 -14.84
CA LEU A 234 6.02 -11.51 -14.46
C LEU A 234 5.85 -10.91 -13.06
N LYS A 235 6.41 -11.55 -12.04
CA LYS A 235 6.28 -11.11 -10.63
C LYS A 235 6.90 -9.73 -10.35
N ASN A 236 7.80 -9.26 -11.21
CA ASN A 236 8.50 -7.99 -11.08
C ASN A 236 7.93 -6.86 -11.96
N VAL A 237 6.78 -7.09 -12.58
CA VAL A 237 6.07 -6.09 -13.39
C VAL A 237 4.71 -5.80 -12.78
N SER A 238 4.34 -4.53 -12.76
CA SER A 238 3.02 -4.06 -12.33
C SER A 238 2.47 -3.07 -13.35
N VAL A 239 1.24 -3.28 -13.78
CA VAL A 239 0.54 -2.40 -14.70
C VAL A 239 -0.62 -1.72 -13.99
N LEU A 240 -0.76 -0.42 -14.19
CA LEU A 240 -1.85 0.38 -13.63
C LEU A 240 -2.42 1.30 -14.68
N MET A 241 -3.75 1.39 -14.74
CA MET A 241 -4.43 2.44 -15.49
C MET A 241 -5.02 3.47 -14.51
N ILE A 242 -4.75 4.73 -14.78
CA ILE A 242 -5.23 5.84 -13.95
C ILE A 242 -5.84 6.93 -14.81
N ARG A 243 -6.76 7.66 -14.19
CA ARG A 243 -7.39 8.85 -14.74
C ARG A 243 -6.95 10.06 -13.91
N SER A 244 -6.38 11.08 -14.54
CA SER A 244 -5.96 12.30 -13.86
C SER A 244 -5.98 13.48 -14.81
N ASP A 245 -6.40 14.63 -14.31
CA ASP A 245 -6.47 15.88 -15.08
C ASP A 245 -5.08 16.44 -15.41
N LYS A 246 -4.05 16.02 -14.66
CA LYS A 246 -2.67 16.49 -14.87
C LYS A 246 -1.68 15.38 -14.58
N PHE A 247 -0.75 15.17 -15.49
CA PHE A 247 0.32 14.19 -15.31
C PHE A 247 1.15 14.40 -14.02
N ILE A 248 1.36 15.65 -13.61
CA ILE A 248 2.16 15.98 -12.42
C ILE A 248 1.55 15.39 -11.14
N ASN A 249 0.23 15.20 -11.10
CA ASN A 249 -0.47 14.66 -9.94
C ASN A 249 -0.21 13.16 -9.76
N ILE A 250 0.13 12.44 -10.86
CA ILE A 250 0.35 11.00 -10.83
C ILE A 250 1.47 10.62 -9.86
N LYS A 251 2.57 11.38 -9.85
CA LYS A 251 3.71 11.11 -8.97
C LYS A 251 3.36 11.29 -7.48
N SER A 252 2.54 12.28 -7.16
CA SER A 252 2.10 12.55 -5.78
C SER A 252 0.95 11.66 -5.33
N GLU A 253 0.09 11.26 -6.25
CA GLU A 253 -1.10 10.44 -5.95
C GLU A 253 -0.80 8.95 -5.90
N TYR A 254 0.23 8.51 -6.65
CA TYR A 254 0.62 7.10 -6.77
C TYR A 254 2.11 6.88 -6.43
N PRO A 255 2.55 7.24 -5.22
CA PRO A 255 3.97 7.14 -4.83
C PRO A 255 4.51 5.71 -4.91
N ASN A 256 3.66 4.68 -4.75
CA ASN A 256 4.05 3.26 -4.86
C ASN A 256 4.67 2.93 -6.22
N TYR A 257 4.22 3.59 -7.29
CA TYR A 257 4.75 3.39 -8.64
C TYR A 257 6.10 4.09 -8.87
N PHE A 258 6.43 5.03 -8.00
CA PHE A 258 7.71 5.73 -8.03
C PHE A 258 8.69 5.17 -6.99
N LEU A 259 8.30 4.12 -6.25
CA LEU A 259 9.12 3.35 -5.31
C LEU A 259 9.96 4.24 -4.38
N ASP A 260 9.33 5.24 -3.77
CA ASP A 260 10.01 6.12 -2.82
C ASP A 260 10.22 5.41 -1.48
N ALA A 261 11.30 4.64 -1.41
CA ALA A 261 11.73 3.95 -0.18
C ALA A 261 12.58 4.83 0.75
N GLN A 262 12.99 6.02 0.29
CA GLN A 262 13.91 6.89 1.05
C GLN A 262 13.28 7.36 2.36
N LYS A 263 11.99 7.68 2.32
CA LYS A 263 11.25 8.09 3.53
C LYS A 263 11.20 6.97 4.56
N PHE A 264 10.96 5.72 4.14
CA PHE A 264 10.96 4.56 5.03
C PHE A 264 12.30 4.40 5.73
N ILE A 265 13.40 4.45 4.97
CA ILE A 265 14.76 4.29 5.51
C ILE A 265 15.08 5.42 6.49
N LYS A 266 14.75 6.66 6.14
CA LYS A 266 14.94 7.82 7.03
C LYS A 266 14.17 7.64 8.34
N GLU A 267 12.88 7.33 8.26
CA GLU A 267 12.01 7.14 9.41
C GLU A 267 12.50 5.99 10.31
N LEU A 268 12.96 4.88 9.71
CA LEU A 268 13.51 3.75 10.44
C LEU A 268 14.79 4.13 11.20
N LYS A 269 15.74 4.79 10.53
CA LYS A 269 16.98 5.27 11.16
C LYS A 269 16.69 6.21 12.31
N ASP A 270 15.81 7.19 12.12
CA ASP A 270 15.43 8.17 13.15
C ASP A 270 14.82 7.49 14.38
N VAL A 271 14.00 6.45 14.20
CA VAL A 271 13.40 5.73 15.34
C VAL A 271 14.44 4.89 16.07
N ILE A 272 15.28 4.14 15.37
CA ILE A 272 16.36 3.34 15.97
C ILE A 272 17.29 4.24 16.79
N GLU A 273 17.70 5.39 16.25
CA GLU A 273 18.57 6.34 16.95
C GLU A 273 17.92 6.86 18.24
N LYS A 274 16.63 7.20 18.20
CA LYS A 274 15.90 7.65 19.40
C LYS A 274 15.82 6.55 20.46
N VAL A 275 15.58 5.29 20.06
CA VAL A 275 15.56 4.15 20.99
C VAL A 275 16.92 3.96 21.67
N LYS A 276 18.02 4.06 20.91
CA LYS A 276 19.38 3.95 21.46
C LYS A 276 19.71 5.08 22.43
N LYS A 277 19.37 6.33 22.09
CA LYS A 277 19.58 7.51 22.96
C LYS A 277 18.78 7.44 24.26
N ALA A 278 17.58 6.86 24.24
CA ALA A 278 16.74 6.73 25.45
C ALA A 278 17.31 5.77 26.49
N LYS A 279 18.21 4.83 26.12
CA LYS A 279 18.92 3.93 27.05
C LYS A 279 20.17 4.58 27.67
N SER A 280 20.74 5.59 27.03
CA SER A 280 21.97 6.24 27.48
C SER A 280 21.73 7.33 28.54
N LYS A 281 20.47 7.55 28.89
CA LYS A 281 20.00 8.38 30.00
C LYS A 281 19.43 7.51 31.10
#